data_2490d5e6cc4f530aa87299c6459ca234
#
_entry.id   2490d5e6cc4f530aa87299c6459ca234
#
_cell.length_a   1.000
_cell.length_b   1.000
_cell.length_c   1.000
_cell.angle_alpha   90.00
_cell.angle_beta   90.00
_cell.angle_gamma   90.00
#
_symmetry.space_group_name_H-M   'P 1'
#
loop_
_entity.id
_entity.type
_entity.pdbx_description
1 polymer ?
#
loop_
_entity_poly.entity_id
_entity_poly.type
_entity_poly.pdbx_seq_one_letter_code
_entity_poly.pdbx_strand_id
1 'polypeptide(L)'
;MKIEEIKKEIIYKGFLTFERHFFRQQKNDGEWSEIFSRELLIRRNAVAVLLHDPVLDTFLFTRQFRPGGNYQNEPFIYEIVAGLIDEKEKPIETVERETKEESGALTVD
;
A
#
# COMPACT_ATOMS: atom_id res chain seq x y z
N MET A 1 0.76 3.53 -26.26
CA MET A 1 0.28 2.20 -25.81
C MET A 1 -1.07 2.33 -25.12
N LYS A 2 -1.96 1.40 -25.37
CA LYS A 2 -3.29 1.37 -24.75
C LYS A 2 -3.49 0.04 -24.04
N ILE A 3 -4.19 0.09 -22.91
CA ILE A 3 -4.66 -1.08 -22.17
C ILE A 3 -6.18 -1.01 -22.08
N GLU A 4 -6.83 -2.15 -22.22
CA GLU A 4 -8.28 -2.26 -22.10
C GLU A 4 -8.60 -3.33 -21.08
N GLU A 5 -9.39 -2.97 -20.07
CA GLU A 5 -9.94 -3.92 -19.11
C GLU A 5 -11.20 -4.54 -19.69
N ILE A 6 -11.19 -5.85 -19.85
CA ILE A 6 -12.30 -6.60 -20.46
C ILE A 6 -13.37 -6.93 -19.41
N LYS A 7 -12.94 -7.43 -18.26
CA LYS A 7 -13.81 -7.76 -17.13
C LYS A 7 -12.99 -7.92 -15.86
N LYS A 8 -13.68 -7.96 -14.74
CA LYS A 8 -13.11 -8.32 -13.43
C LYS A 8 -14.03 -9.28 -12.70
N GLU A 9 -13.42 -10.14 -11.89
CA GLU A 9 -14.11 -11.13 -11.07
C GLU A 9 -13.62 -11.00 -9.63
N ILE A 10 -14.54 -11.04 -8.68
CA ILE A 10 -14.20 -11.12 -7.25
C ILE A 10 -13.94 -12.59 -6.94
N ILE A 11 -12.70 -12.91 -6.51
CA ILE A 11 -12.31 -14.26 -6.11
C ILE A 11 -12.62 -14.48 -4.63
N TYR A 12 -12.34 -13.47 -3.79
CA TYR A 12 -12.55 -13.52 -2.35
C TYR A 12 -12.82 -12.12 -1.82
N LYS A 13 -13.78 -11.99 -0.95
CA LYS A 13 -14.10 -10.73 -0.28
C LYS A 13 -14.10 -10.94 1.23
N GLY A 14 -13.02 -10.53 1.89
CA GLY A 14 -12.86 -10.54 3.33
C GLY A 14 -12.44 -9.15 3.82
N PHE A 15 -11.51 -9.10 4.76
CA PHE A 15 -10.91 -7.84 5.18
C PHE A 15 -10.28 -7.09 3.99
N LEU A 16 -9.62 -7.85 3.11
CA LEU A 16 -9.18 -7.37 1.81
C LEU A 16 -10.01 -8.05 0.73
N THR A 17 -10.16 -7.41 -0.41
CA THR A 17 -10.82 -7.99 -1.58
C THR A 17 -9.77 -8.50 -2.54
N PHE A 18 -9.90 -9.76 -2.96
CA PHE A 18 -9.03 -10.40 -3.92
C PHE A 18 -9.76 -10.53 -5.25
N GLU A 19 -9.23 -9.91 -6.31
CA GLU A 19 -9.88 -9.84 -7.61
C GLU A 19 -8.98 -10.39 -8.71
N ARG A 20 -9.60 -10.88 -9.78
CA ARG A 20 -8.90 -11.21 -11.04
C ARG A 20 -9.42 -10.29 -12.13
N HIS A 21 -8.51 -9.54 -12.73
CA HIS A 21 -8.81 -8.62 -13.83
C HIS A 21 -8.28 -9.16 -15.14
N PHE A 22 -9.05 -9.01 -16.20
CA PHE A 22 -8.72 -9.48 -17.56
C PHE A 22 -8.49 -8.27 -18.43
N PHE A 23 -7.36 -8.28 -19.14
CA PHE A 23 -6.90 -7.17 -19.95
C PHE A 23 -6.48 -7.63 -21.34
N ARG A 24 -6.45 -6.70 -22.28
CA ARG A 24 -5.63 -6.79 -23.49
C ARG A 24 -4.85 -5.50 -23.67
N GLN A 25 -3.70 -5.60 -24.29
CA GLN A 25 -2.78 -4.49 -24.47
C GLN A 25 -2.52 -4.28 -25.95
N GLN A 26 -2.47 -3.03 -26.36
CA GLN A 26 -2.06 -2.70 -27.72
C GLN A 26 -0.54 -2.84 -27.85
N LYS A 27 -0.10 -3.63 -28.82
CA LYS A 27 1.30 -3.84 -29.13
C LYS A 27 1.86 -2.67 -29.95
N ASN A 28 3.18 -2.61 -30.09
CA ASN A 28 3.85 -1.55 -30.84
C ASN A 28 3.48 -1.49 -32.33
N ASP A 29 3.05 -2.62 -32.91
CA ASP A 29 2.56 -2.72 -34.28
C ASP A 29 1.10 -2.26 -34.45
N GLY A 30 0.45 -1.85 -33.35
CA GLY A 30 -0.95 -1.43 -33.35
C GLY A 30 -1.95 -2.56 -33.11
N GLU A 31 -1.52 -3.81 -33.20
CA GLU A 31 -2.37 -4.97 -32.94
C GLU A 31 -2.62 -5.15 -31.43
N TRP A 32 -3.74 -5.79 -31.12
CA TRP A 32 -4.05 -6.13 -29.73
C TRP A 32 -3.42 -7.47 -29.35
N SER A 33 -3.00 -7.58 -28.09
CA SER A 33 -2.54 -8.84 -27.51
C SER A 33 -3.71 -9.82 -27.32
N GLU A 34 -3.38 -11.08 -27.09
CA GLU A 34 -4.32 -12.01 -26.46
C GLU A 34 -4.77 -11.47 -25.11
N ILE A 35 -5.93 -11.92 -24.64
CA ILE A 35 -6.43 -11.57 -23.32
C ILE A 35 -5.57 -12.25 -22.26
N PHE A 36 -5.12 -11.48 -21.28
CA PHE A 36 -4.37 -11.99 -20.13
C PHE A 36 -5.05 -11.55 -18.85
N SER A 37 -4.75 -12.23 -17.75
CA SER A 37 -5.30 -11.88 -16.43
C SER A 37 -4.21 -11.54 -15.44
N ARG A 38 -4.60 -10.75 -14.43
CA ARG A 38 -3.76 -10.44 -13.26
C ARG A 38 -4.61 -10.51 -12.00
N GLU A 39 -4.00 -10.96 -10.95
CA GLU A 39 -4.61 -11.02 -9.64
C GLU A 39 -4.24 -9.76 -8.86
N LEU A 40 -5.24 -9.13 -8.25
CA LEU A 40 -5.06 -7.89 -7.49
C LEU A 40 -5.65 -8.04 -6.10
N LEU A 41 -4.90 -7.59 -5.13
CA LEU A 41 -5.36 -7.44 -3.76
C LEU A 41 -5.77 -5.98 -3.56
N ILE A 42 -7.07 -5.77 -3.39
CA ILE A 42 -7.65 -4.43 -3.33
C ILE A 42 -7.80 -4.00 -1.87
N ARG A 43 -7.31 -2.82 -1.56
CA ARG A 43 -7.49 -2.18 -0.25
C ARG A 43 -7.51 -0.66 -0.40
N ARG A 44 -7.85 0.04 0.69
CA ARG A 44 -7.82 1.50 0.73
C ARG A 44 -6.41 2.04 0.48
N ASN A 45 -6.34 3.26 0.05
CA ASN A 45 -5.08 3.97 -0.09
C ASN A 45 -4.39 4.13 1.28
N ALA A 46 -3.09 4.18 1.25
CA ALA A 46 -2.26 4.35 2.43
C ALA A 46 -1.26 5.48 2.23
N VAL A 47 -0.74 5.98 3.33
CA VAL A 47 0.38 6.91 3.35
C VAL A 47 1.53 6.30 4.13
N ALA A 48 2.75 6.75 3.83
CA ALA A 48 3.92 6.42 4.61
C ALA A 48 4.76 7.68 4.79
N VAL A 49 5.45 7.78 5.90
CA VAL A 49 6.29 8.93 6.23
C VAL A 49 7.61 8.47 6.84
N LEU A 50 8.71 9.02 6.34
CA LEU A 50 10.02 8.85 6.94
C LEU A 50 10.27 10.02 7.90
N LEU A 51 10.31 9.73 9.19
CA LEU A 51 10.50 10.74 10.24
C LEU A 51 11.98 10.97 10.48
N HIS A 52 12.39 12.22 10.44
CA HIS A 52 13.76 12.65 10.74
C HIS A 52 13.79 13.48 12.00
N ASP A 53 14.65 13.10 12.95
CA ASP A 53 14.95 13.90 14.14
C ASP A 53 16.13 14.82 13.81
N PRO A 54 15.91 16.14 13.69
CA PRO A 54 16.98 17.05 13.32
C PRO A 54 18.00 17.33 14.44
N VAL A 55 17.64 17.00 15.69
CA VAL A 55 18.54 17.20 16.84
C VAL A 55 19.57 16.07 16.91
N LEU A 56 19.11 14.84 16.75
CA LEU A 56 19.97 13.65 16.78
C LEU A 56 20.47 13.24 15.41
N ASP A 57 19.94 13.83 14.35
CA ASP A 57 20.22 13.48 12.95
C ASP A 57 20.02 11.98 12.69
N THR A 58 18.87 11.48 13.13
CA THR A 58 18.48 10.07 12.99
C THR A 58 17.11 9.95 12.38
N PHE A 59 16.84 8.78 11.79
CA PHE A 59 15.51 8.43 11.32
C PHE A 59 14.80 7.54 12.33
N LEU A 60 13.48 7.73 12.45
CA LEU A 60 12.63 6.95 13.35
C LEU A 60 11.91 5.85 12.56
N PHE A 61 12.03 4.62 13.03
CA PHE A 61 11.32 3.47 12.51
C PHE A 61 10.44 2.86 13.60
N THR A 62 9.37 2.20 13.19
CA THR A 62 8.58 1.35 14.07
C THR A 62 9.01 -0.10 13.92
N ARG A 63 8.80 -0.89 14.96
CA ARG A 63 9.01 -2.34 14.91
C ARG A 63 7.71 -3.04 15.27
N GLN A 64 7.15 -3.78 14.34
CA GLN A 64 5.81 -4.33 14.48
C GLN A 64 5.74 -5.78 14.04
N PHE A 65 4.80 -6.53 14.63
CA PHE A 65 4.44 -7.85 14.13
C PHE A 65 3.77 -7.73 12.77
N ARG A 66 4.25 -8.55 11.82
CA ARG A 66 3.65 -8.67 10.50
C ARG A 66 3.51 -10.15 10.14
N PRO A 67 2.28 -10.61 9.79
CA PRO A 67 2.07 -12.01 9.41
C PRO A 67 2.95 -12.46 8.26
N GLY A 68 3.18 -11.60 7.27
CA GLY A 68 4.08 -11.89 6.15
C GLY A 68 5.52 -12.09 6.59
N GLY A 69 5.99 -11.28 7.55
CA GLY A 69 7.30 -11.47 8.17
C GLY A 69 7.38 -12.79 8.93
N ASN A 70 6.33 -13.12 9.66
CA ASN A 70 6.25 -14.39 10.39
C ASN A 70 6.34 -15.60 9.43
N TYR A 71 5.72 -15.50 8.26
CA TYR A 71 5.82 -16.54 7.23
C TYR A 71 7.28 -16.76 6.78
N GLN A 72 8.11 -15.72 6.84
CA GLN A 72 9.54 -15.76 6.52
C GLN A 72 10.43 -16.00 7.76
N ASN A 73 9.85 -16.37 8.91
CA ASN A 73 10.52 -16.54 10.20
C ASN A 73 11.11 -15.25 10.78
N GLU A 74 10.61 -14.10 10.36
CA GLU A 74 10.94 -12.78 10.90
C GLU A 74 9.67 -12.03 11.31
N PRO A 75 9.03 -12.40 12.43
CA PRO A 75 7.70 -11.89 12.80
C PRO A 75 7.66 -10.39 13.10
N PHE A 76 8.77 -9.81 13.53
CA PHE A 76 8.84 -8.38 13.85
C PHE A 76 9.78 -7.69 12.86
N ILE A 77 9.24 -6.76 12.09
CA ILE A 77 10.01 -6.04 11.09
C ILE A 77 10.07 -4.55 11.39
N TYR A 78 11.13 -3.90 10.93
CA TYR A 78 11.28 -2.46 11.02
C TYR A 78 10.63 -1.82 9.79
N GLU A 79 9.83 -0.78 10.04
CA GLU A 79 9.07 -0.08 9.00
C GLU A 79 9.10 1.41 9.25
N ILE A 80 8.92 2.19 8.20
CA ILE A 80 8.57 3.61 8.34
C ILE A 80 7.12 3.69 8.84
N VAL A 81 6.77 4.81 9.46
CA VAL A 81 5.39 5.05 9.91
C VAL A 81 4.47 5.08 8.70
N ALA A 82 3.41 4.29 8.75
CA ALA A 82 2.45 4.17 7.65
C ALA A 82 1.06 3.82 8.18
N GLY A 83 0.04 4.13 7.40
CA GLY A 83 -1.32 3.75 7.74
C GLY A 83 -2.30 4.00 6.61
N LEU A 84 -3.47 3.38 6.72
CA LEU A 84 -4.55 3.53 5.75
C LEU A 84 -5.23 4.90 5.93
N ILE A 85 -5.54 5.55 4.81
CA ILE A 85 -6.28 6.79 4.78
C ILE A 85 -7.74 6.51 5.09
N ASP A 86 -8.30 7.16 6.13
CA ASP A 86 -9.71 7.07 6.44
C ASP A 86 -10.54 7.86 5.42
N GLU A 87 -11.82 7.48 5.27
CA GLU A 87 -12.68 7.88 4.15
C GLU A 87 -12.75 9.38 3.90
N LYS A 88 -12.68 10.22 4.92
CA LYS A 88 -12.76 11.68 4.79
C LYS A 88 -11.46 12.39 5.16
N GLU A 89 -10.41 11.63 5.34
CA GLU A 89 -9.13 12.13 5.80
C GLU A 89 -8.25 12.51 4.61
N LYS A 90 -7.52 13.64 4.74
CA LYS A 90 -6.49 14.00 3.76
C LYS A 90 -5.20 13.23 4.06
N PRO A 91 -4.36 12.95 3.06
CA PRO A 91 -3.10 12.24 3.28
C PRO A 91 -2.24 12.81 4.40
N ILE A 92 -2.11 14.14 4.50
CA ILE A 92 -1.33 14.78 5.55
C ILE A 92 -1.93 14.56 6.95
N GLU A 93 -3.25 14.56 7.05
CA GLU A 93 -3.96 14.28 8.31
C GLU A 93 -3.71 12.85 8.77
N THR A 94 -3.69 11.90 7.83
CA THR A 94 -3.34 10.51 8.10
C THR A 94 -1.91 10.38 8.61
N VAL A 95 -0.96 11.07 7.98
CA VAL A 95 0.44 11.10 8.40
C VAL A 95 0.55 11.58 9.86
N GLU A 96 -0.10 12.68 10.19
CA GLU A 96 -0.07 13.24 11.54
C GLU A 96 -0.67 12.28 12.57
N ARG A 97 -1.82 11.70 12.26
CA ARG A 97 -2.50 10.75 13.14
C ARG A 97 -1.66 9.48 13.36
N GLU A 98 -1.21 8.84 12.29
CA GLU A 98 -0.43 7.61 12.36
C GLU A 98 0.92 7.82 13.04
N THR A 99 1.57 8.95 12.82
CA THR A 99 2.81 9.30 13.50
C THR A 99 2.60 9.36 15.01
N LYS A 100 1.54 10.01 15.44
CA LYS A 100 1.19 10.12 16.86
C LYS A 100 0.84 8.76 17.47
N GLU A 101 0.03 7.96 16.76
CA GLU A 101 -0.42 6.66 17.24
C GLU A 101 0.73 5.65 17.34
N GLU A 102 1.61 5.60 16.34
CA GLU A 102 2.67 4.60 16.25
C GLU A 102 3.95 4.98 16.98
N SER A 103 4.27 6.27 17.09
CA SER A 103 5.53 6.73 17.68
C SER A 103 5.38 7.70 18.84
N GLY A 104 4.20 8.29 19.03
CA GLY A 104 3.97 9.35 19.99
C GLY A 104 4.60 10.70 19.61
N ALA A 105 5.28 10.79 18.48
CA ALA A 105 5.90 12.02 18.02
C ALA A 105 4.86 12.98 17.43
N LEU A 106 5.18 14.28 17.49
CA LEU A 106 4.42 15.31 16.80
C LEU A 106 5.17 15.71 15.53
N THR A 107 4.45 15.74 14.43
CA THR A 107 5.01 16.26 13.18
C THR A 107 4.91 17.78 13.15
N VAL A 108 5.98 18.40 12.68
CA VAL A 108 6.03 19.84 12.40
C VAL A 108 6.34 19.97 10.91
N ASP A 109 5.72 20.89 10.24
CA ASP A 109 5.87 21.10 8.80
C ASP A 109 7.33 21.25 8.35
#